data_4186958ea250125b7024b229148e79e9
#
_entry.id   4186958ea250125b7024b229148e79e9
#
_cell.length_a   1.000
_cell.length_b   1.000
_cell.length_c   1.000
_cell.angle_alpha   90.00
_cell.angle_beta   90.00
_cell.angle_gamma   90.00
#
_symmetry.space_group_name_H-M   'P 1'
#
loop_
_entity.id
_entity.type
_entity.pdbx_description
1 polymer ?
#
loop_
_entity_poly.entity_id
_entity_poly.type
_entity_poly.pdbx_seq_one_letter_code
_entity_poly.pdbx_strand_id
1 'polypeptide(L)' 'MKILFDATELSYFLEESGHRAGVFFVALNLFRELKKRKDVELVFYCNFKRYYFLKEVIEKVEEFQGIELLKENSRINLV' A
#
# COMPACT_ATOMS: atom_id res chain seq x y z
N MET A 1 -4.28 0.67 -17.20
CA MET A 1 -3.11 -0.15 -16.84
C MET A 1 -3.13 -0.46 -15.37
N LYS A 2 -2.96 -1.70 -15.02
CA LYS A 2 -2.98 -2.12 -13.62
C LYS A 2 -1.56 -2.25 -13.10
N ILE A 3 -1.28 -1.60 -11.97
CA ILE A 3 0.07 -1.61 -11.38
C ILE A 3 0.01 -2.21 -9.98
N LEU A 4 0.85 -3.20 -9.74
CA LEU A 4 1.01 -3.76 -8.40
C LEU A 4 1.99 -2.88 -7.63
N PHE A 5 1.53 -2.36 -6.52
CA PHE A 5 2.32 -1.42 -5.72
C PHE A 5 2.64 -2.07 -4.38
N ASP A 6 3.92 -2.18 -4.07
CA ASP A 6 4.34 -2.69 -2.76
C ASP A 6 4.08 -1.63 -1.72
N ALA A 7 3.03 -1.82 -0.95
CA ALA A 7 2.59 -0.84 0.03
C ALA A 7 3.00 -1.19 1.44
N THR A 8 4.01 -2.05 1.60
CA THR A 8 4.44 -2.47 2.94
C THR A 8 4.73 -1.27 3.84
N GLU A 9 5.44 -0.26 3.32
CA GLU A 9 5.77 0.90 4.12
C GLU A 9 4.54 1.72 4.48
N LEU A 10 3.52 1.72 3.65
CA LEU A 10 2.30 2.46 3.95
C LEU A 10 1.52 1.82 5.07
N SER A 11 1.80 0.56 5.40
CA SER A 11 1.12 -0.09 6.52
C SER A 11 1.44 0.57 7.86
N TYR A 12 2.47 1.39 7.91
CA TYR A 12 2.84 2.10 9.13
C TYR A 12 2.13 3.45 9.27
N PHE A 13 1.23 3.77 8.36
CA PHE A 13 0.60 5.09 8.30
C PHE A 13 -0.08 5.48 9.61
N LEU A 14 -0.72 4.52 10.29
CA LEU A 14 -1.45 4.80 11.51
C LEU A 14 -0.60 4.67 12.77
N GLU A 15 0.66 4.31 12.63
CA GLU A 15 1.52 4.13 13.80
C GLU A 15 2.21 5.44 14.14
N GLU A 16 2.29 5.72 15.44
CA GLU A 16 2.80 6.99 15.90
C GLU A 16 4.28 7.00 16.18
N SER A 17 4.90 5.86 16.29
CA SER A 17 6.30 5.82 16.64
C SER A 17 7.15 6.20 15.45
N GLY A 18 8.45 6.12 15.60
CA GLY A 18 9.37 6.58 14.58
C GLY A 18 9.46 5.72 13.35
N HIS A 19 8.44 4.91 13.05
CA HIS A 19 8.49 4.07 11.87
C HIS A 19 8.32 4.84 10.57
N ARG A 20 7.88 6.09 10.65
CA ARG A 20 7.72 6.89 9.46
C ARG A 20 9.04 7.52 9.06
N ALA A 21 9.92 6.69 8.56
CA ALA A 21 11.24 7.16 8.11
C ALA A 21 11.17 7.56 6.65
N GLY A 22 12.32 7.85 6.07
CA GLY A 22 12.40 8.33 4.69
C GLY A 22 11.74 7.39 3.70
N VAL A 23 11.90 6.08 3.89
CA VAL A 23 11.32 5.10 2.97
C VAL A 23 9.80 5.21 2.95
N PHE A 24 9.19 5.44 4.12
CA PHE A 24 7.74 5.63 4.20
C PHE A 24 7.31 6.81 3.31
N PHE A 25 8.00 7.92 3.42
CA PHE A 25 7.61 9.12 2.67
C PHE A 25 7.88 8.97 1.18
N VAL A 26 8.91 8.23 0.80
CA VAL A 26 9.15 7.93 -0.61
C VAL A 26 7.98 7.12 -1.17
N ALA A 27 7.54 6.10 -0.42
CA ALA A 27 6.43 5.27 -0.87
C ALA A 27 5.13 6.08 -0.95
N LEU A 28 4.90 6.93 0.03
CA LEU A 28 3.68 7.74 0.04
C LEU A 28 3.65 8.71 -1.13
N ASN A 29 4.78 9.37 -1.39
CA ASN A 29 4.84 10.31 -2.50
C ASN A 29 4.68 9.62 -3.84
N LEU A 30 5.28 8.44 -3.99
CA LEU A 30 5.12 7.68 -5.22
C LEU A 30 3.67 7.26 -5.42
N PHE A 31 3.02 6.80 -4.35
CA PHE A 31 1.61 6.46 -4.41
C PHE A 31 0.79 7.65 -4.90
N ARG A 32 1.05 8.82 -4.33
CA ARG A 32 0.28 10.01 -4.68
C ARG A 32 0.48 10.41 -6.13
N GLU A 33 1.71 10.28 -6.64
CA GLU A 33 1.98 10.58 -8.03
C GLU A 33 1.26 9.60 -8.96
N LEU A 34 1.30 8.32 -8.64
CA LEU A 34 0.62 7.33 -9.46
C LEU A 34 -0.89 7.49 -9.42
N LYS A 35 -1.42 7.88 -8.26
CA LYS A 35 -2.86 8.03 -8.12
C LYS A 35 -3.41 9.17 -8.99
N LYS A 36 -2.58 10.13 -9.32
CA LYS A 36 -3.02 11.23 -10.18
C LYS A 36 -3.25 10.79 -11.62
N ARG A 37 -2.69 9.66 -12.02
CA ARG A 37 -2.78 9.21 -13.40
C ARG A 37 -4.09 8.49 -13.62
N LYS A 38 -4.83 8.93 -14.63
CA LYS A 38 -6.15 8.37 -14.89
C LYS A 38 -6.09 7.02 -15.58
N ASP A 39 -4.97 6.72 -16.21
CA ASP A 39 -4.81 5.46 -16.94
C ASP A 39 -4.26 4.35 -16.06
N VAL A 40 -4.10 4.59 -14.77
CA VAL A 40 -3.47 3.64 -13.86
C VAL A 40 -4.46 3.20 -12.80
N GLU A 41 -4.56 1.90 -12.62
CA GLU A 41 -5.31 1.31 -11.52
C GLU A 41 -4.30 0.67 -10.57
N LEU A 42 -4.27 1.14 -9.32
CA LEU A 42 -3.32 0.63 -8.35
C LEU A 42 -3.90 -0.53 -7.57
N VAL A 43 -3.10 -1.58 -7.40
CA VAL A 43 -3.44 -2.71 -6.55
C VAL A 43 -2.31 -2.85 -5.55
N PHE A 44 -2.63 -2.82 -4.28
CA PHE A 44 -1.63 -2.92 -3.22
C PHE A 44 -1.30 -4.37 -2.91
N TYR A 45 -0.04 -4.62 -2.58
CA TYR A 45 0.35 -5.85 -1.91
C TYR A 45 1.37 -5.48 -0.84
N CYS A 46 1.65 -6.39 0.07
CA CYS A 46 2.62 -6.11 1.11
C CYS A 46 3.16 -7.41 1.71
N ASN A 47 4.18 -7.26 2.53
CA ASN A 47 4.68 -8.35 3.34
C ASN A 47 3.53 -8.92 4.17
N PHE A 48 3.42 -10.24 4.23
CA PHE A 48 2.28 -10.88 4.89
C PHE A 48 2.19 -10.50 6.37
N LYS A 49 3.30 -10.18 7.01
CA LYS A 49 3.27 -9.77 8.41
C LYS A 49 2.61 -8.41 8.60
N ARG A 50 2.52 -7.63 7.54
CA ARG A 50 1.92 -6.31 7.61
C ARG A 50 0.54 -6.26 6.97
N TYR A 51 0.00 -7.38 6.53
CA TYR A 51 -1.24 -7.40 5.77
C TYR A 51 -2.40 -6.75 6.53
N TYR A 52 -2.61 -7.16 7.78
CA TYR A 52 -3.76 -6.63 8.52
C TYR A 52 -3.56 -5.18 8.92
N PHE A 53 -2.33 -4.76 9.11
CA PHE A 53 -2.05 -3.35 9.37
C PHE A 53 -2.38 -2.52 8.14
N LEU A 54 -1.97 -2.98 6.97
CA LEU A 54 -2.27 -2.26 5.74
C LEU A 54 -3.76 -2.27 5.43
N LYS A 55 -4.43 -3.37 5.71
CA LYS A 55 -5.87 -3.43 5.51
C LYS A 55 -6.57 -2.37 6.35
N GLU A 56 -6.13 -2.19 7.59
CA GLU A 56 -6.69 -1.18 8.46
C GLU A 56 -6.42 0.23 7.92
N VAL A 57 -5.23 0.45 7.41
CA VAL A 57 -4.89 1.75 6.81
C VAL A 57 -5.83 2.05 5.65
N ILE A 58 -6.05 1.08 4.77
CA ILE A 58 -6.94 1.28 3.63
C ILE A 58 -8.35 1.59 4.09
N GLU A 59 -8.80 0.96 5.17
CA GLU A 59 -10.15 1.19 5.65
C GLU A 59 -10.32 2.53 6.35
N LYS A 60 -9.28 3.01 7.02
CA LYS A 60 -9.40 4.18 7.87
C LYS A 60 -8.85 5.46 7.24
N VAL A 61 -7.90 5.36 6.36
CA VAL A 61 -7.29 6.54 5.75
C VAL A 61 -8.01 6.82 4.44
N GLU A 62 -8.66 7.95 4.36
CA GLU A 62 -9.52 8.27 3.23
C GLU A 62 -8.79 8.19 1.90
N GLU A 63 -7.56 8.61 1.89
CA GLU A 63 -6.76 8.67 0.68
C GLU A 63 -6.57 7.29 0.03
N PHE A 64 -6.68 6.22 0.79
CA PHE A 64 -6.46 4.87 0.29
C PHE A 64 -7.75 4.09 0.07
N GLN A 65 -8.91 4.67 0.38
CA GLN A 65 -10.15 3.91 0.29
C GLN A 65 -10.43 3.48 -1.13
N GLY A 66 -10.94 2.27 -1.26
CA GLY A 66 -11.28 1.73 -2.56
C GLY A 66 -10.15 1.01 -3.26
N ILE A 67 -8.95 1.03 -2.72
CA ILE A 67 -7.81 0.38 -3.35
C ILE A 67 -7.84 -1.11 -3.02
N GLU A 68 -7.70 -1.93 -4.04
CA GLU A 68 -7.67 -3.38 -3.86
C GLU A 68 -6.39 -3.80 -3.15
N LEU A 69 -6.51 -4.71 -2.19
CA LEU A 69 -5.37 -5.27 -1.48
C LEU A 69 -5.32 -6.75 -1.72
N LEU A 70 -4.25 -7.22 -2.36
CA LEU A 70 -4.06 -8.65 -2.60
C LEU A 70 -3.70 -9.37 -1.31
N LYS A 71 -4.29 -10.53 -1.12
CA LYS A 71 -3.93 -11.37 0.02
C LYS A 71 -2.58 -11.99 -0.20
N GLU A 72 -1.87 -12.19 0.87
CA GLU A 72 -0.52 -12.65 0.76
C GLU A 72 -0.43 -14.03 0.17
N ASN A 73 -1.40 -14.85 0.33
CA ASN A 73 -1.30 -16.20 -0.22
C ASN A 73 -1.61 -16.26 -1.69
N SER A 74 -1.95 -15.16 -2.30
CA SER A 74 -2.11 -15.18 -3.74
C SER A 74 -0.78 -15.23 -4.40
N ARG A 75 0.19 -15.36 -3.62
CA ARG A 75 1.39 -15.49 -4.10
C ARG A 75 1.57 -16.46 -5.09
N ILE A 76 1.33 -16.96 -5.16
CA ILE A 76 1.58 -17.66 -6.04
C ILE A 76 2.39 -17.51 -6.99
N ASN A 77 2.70 -16.91 -6.97
CA ASN A 77 3.43 -16.68 -7.58
C ASN A 77 4.40 -16.60 -7.79
N LEU A 78 4.69 -16.62 -7.58
CA LEU A 78 5.56 -16.49 -7.60
C LEU A 78 6.25 -17.20 -7.92
N VAL A 79 6.45 -17.39 -8.35
CA VAL A 79 7.14 -17.82 -8.54
C VAL A 79 7.68 -17.84 -8.87
#